data_fa4154bde5056830c2aff9cbf09ca499
#
_entry.id   fa4154bde5056830c2aff9cbf09ca499
#
_cell.length_a   1.000
_cell.length_b   1.000
_cell.length_c   1.000
_cell.angle_alpha   90.00
_cell.angle_beta   90.00
_cell.angle_gamma   90.00
#
_symmetry.space_group_name_H-M   'P 1'
#
loop_
_entity.id
_entity.type
_entity.pdbx_description
1 polymer ?
#
loop_
_entity_poly.entity_id
_entity_poly.type
_entity_poly.pdbx_seq_one_letter_code
_entity_poly.pdbx_strand_id
1 'polypeptide(L)'
;MLSENINLKNNINEEVEVGYYKLKFSQKVYRGLKAIMDFLLALIALILLIPLFIIVAIAIKIDSKGPVFFKHKRIGKNGKEFTCIKFRSMAVNARHDIAGYEYGDVNSYITKVGKFIRKTSIDELPQLFCMLTGKMSLIGYRPSQRSEIELNTARESYNMYQIRPGISGWAQVNGRDVLASHPTEKAKYDAYYLEHFSLWLDIKIFFMTIIKVFKHDGVEEGVIKNDDNEKSKEATNE
;
A
#
# COMPACT_ATOMS: atom_id res chain seq x y z
N MET A 1 13.02 -0.93 19.90
CA MET A 1 12.45 -0.55 18.59
C MET A 1 13.48 -0.40 17.48
N LEU A 2 14.56 0.39 17.62
CA LEU A 2 15.64 0.45 16.60
C LEU A 2 16.40 -0.88 16.46
N SER A 3 16.65 -1.60 17.53
CA SER A 3 17.34 -2.91 17.51
C SER A 3 16.50 -4.04 16.87
N GLU A 4 15.18 -4.00 17.01
CA GLU A 4 14.30 -4.99 16.36
C GLU A 4 14.18 -4.75 14.84
N ASN A 5 14.19 -3.50 14.41
CA ASN A 5 14.20 -3.16 12.98
C ASN A 5 15.54 -3.51 12.31
N ILE A 6 16.67 -3.41 13.05
CA ILE A 6 18.00 -3.83 12.57
C ILE A 6 18.08 -5.35 12.47
N ASN A 7 17.51 -6.09 13.43
CA ASN A 7 17.44 -7.55 13.37
C ASN A 7 16.53 -8.07 12.26
N LEU A 8 15.40 -7.39 11.99
CA LEU A 8 14.55 -7.71 10.84
C LEU A 8 15.26 -7.42 9.50
N LYS A 9 16.00 -6.32 9.41
CA LYS A 9 16.83 -6.01 8.23
C LYS A 9 17.91 -7.06 8.01
N ASN A 10 18.59 -7.49 9.06
CA ASN A 10 19.65 -8.50 8.97
C ASN A 10 19.10 -9.88 8.56
N ASN A 11 17.98 -10.33 9.12
CA ASN A 11 17.34 -11.60 8.77
C ASN A 11 16.82 -11.65 7.32
N ILE A 12 16.40 -10.51 6.74
CA ILE A 12 15.92 -10.46 5.36
C ILE A 12 17.10 -10.43 4.35
N ASN A 13 18.22 -9.83 4.72
CA ASN A 13 19.40 -9.76 3.85
C ASN A 13 20.15 -11.10 3.72
N GLU A 14 20.00 -12.03 4.66
CA GLU A 14 20.69 -13.33 4.63
C GLU A 14 19.95 -14.42 3.83
N GLU A 15 18.65 -14.28 3.52
CA GLU A 15 17.85 -15.40 2.98
C GLU A 15 17.11 -15.15 1.66
N VAL A 16 17.14 -13.97 1.09
CA VAL A 16 16.48 -13.76 -0.21
C VAL A 16 17.48 -13.91 -1.34
N GLU A 17 17.81 -15.15 -1.70
CA GLU A 17 18.36 -15.42 -3.02
C GLU A 17 17.42 -14.82 -4.07
N VAL A 18 17.99 -14.00 -4.95
CA VAL A 18 17.28 -13.38 -6.08
C VAL A 18 16.81 -14.50 -7.02
N GLY A 19 15.67 -15.09 -6.74
CA GLY A 19 15.14 -16.26 -7.43
C GLY A 19 13.68 -16.06 -7.85
N TYR A 20 13.38 -16.49 -9.08
CA TYR A 20 12.02 -16.59 -9.62
C TYR A 20 11.18 -17.56 -8.78
N TYR A 21 10.34 -17.05 -7.87
CA TYR A 21 9.58 -17.88 -6.95
C TYR A 21 8.30 -18.43 -7.61
N LYS A 22 8.06 -19.73 -7.44
CA LYS A 22 6.81 -20.40 -7.86
C LYS A 22 6.03 -20.87 -6.65
N LEU A 23 4.75 -20.55 -6.59
CA LEU A 23 3.87 -21.02 -5.52
C LEU A 23 3.85 -22.54 -5.43
N LYS A 24 4.08 -23.06 -4.21
CA LYS A 24 3.91 -24.47 -3.86
C LYS A 24 2.45 -24.90 -4.04
N PHE A 25 2.17 -26.19 -4.13
CA PHE A 25 0.81 -26.69 -4.31
C PHE A 25 -0.14 -26.20 -3.19
N SER A 26 0.28 -26.31 -1.92
CA SER A 26 -0.48 -25.81 -0.77
C SER A 26 -0.80 -24.32 -0.87
N GLN A 27 0.15 -23.51 -1.32
CA GLN A 27 -0.05 -22.07 -1.53
C GLN A 27 -1.02 -21.77 -2.69
N LYS A 28 -1.04 -22.62 -3.72
CA LYS A 28 -2.02 -22.48 -4.82
C LYS A 28 -3.44 -22.80 -4.32
N VAL A 29 -3.60 -23.82 -3.49
CA VAL A 29 -4.88 -24.14 -2.83
C VAL A 29 -5.29 -22.99 -1.93
N TYR A 30 -4.39 -22.51 -1.04
CA TYR A 30 -4.65 -21.37 -0.19
C TYR A 30 -5.06 -20.12 -1.00
N ARG A 31 -4.39 -19.81 -2.12
CA ARG A 31 -4.76 -18.72 -3.01
C ARG A 31 -6.21 -18.80 -3.51
N GLY A 32 -6.70 -20.01 -3.78
CA GLY A 32 -8.10 -20.26 -4.15
C GLY A 32 -9.07 -19.98 -3.00
N LEU A 33 -8.79 -20.53 -1.81
CA LEU A 33 -9.58 -20.30 -0.60
C LEU A 33 -9.58 -18.82 -0.19
N LYS A 34 -8.41 -18.19 -0.22
CA LYS A 34 -8.26 -16.75 0.04
C LYS A 34 -9.12 -15.89 -0.89
N ALA A 35 -9.30 -16.31 -2.13
CA ALA A 35 -10.15 -15.58 -3.08
C ALA A 35 -11.62 -15.53 -2.62
N ILE A 36 -12.13 -16.64 -2.08
CA ILE A 36 -13.49 -16.72 -1.53
C ILE A 36 -13.60 -15.91 -0.24
N MET A 37 -12.61 -16.06 0.65
CA MET A 37 -12.56 -15.29 1.91
C MET A 37 -12.53 -13.79 1.66
N ASP A 38 -11.66 -13.33 0.75
CA ASP A 38 -11.57 -11.91 0.36
C ASP A 38 -12.90 -11.37 -0.17
N PHE A 39 -13.59 -12.16 -1.02
CA PHE A 39 -14.89 -11.77 -1.56
C PHE A 39 -15.94 -11.62 -0.45
N LEU A 40 -16.05 -12.62 0.44
CA LEU A 40 -17.03 -12.60 1.54
C LEU A 40 -16.73 -11.47 2.52
N LEU A 41 -15.46 -11.28 2.90
CA LEU A 41 -15.05 -10.17 3.77
C LEU A 41 -15.36 -8.81 3.15
N ALA A 42 -15.08 -8.63 1.86
CA ALA A 42 -15.38 -7.38 1.17
C ALA A 42 -16.89 -7.12 1.09
N LEU A 43 -17.70 -8.16 0.84
CA LEU A 43 -19.15 -8.04 0.78
C LEU A 43 -19.73 -7.60 2.13
N ILE A 44 -19.34 -8.30 3.21
CA ILE A 44 -19.79 -7.98 4.58
C ILE A 44 -19.33 -6.57 4.96
N ALA A 45 -18.05 -6.25 4.74
CA ALA A 45 -17.49 -4.95 5.07
C ALA A 45 -18.21 -3.82 4.31
N LEU A 46 -18.49 -3.97 3.01
CA LEU A 46 -19.21 -2.97 2.24
C LEU A 46 -20.61 -2.73 2.77
N ILE A 47 -21.37 -3.78 3.13
CA ILE A 47 -22.71 -3.65 3.71
C ILE A 47 -22.65 -2.87 5.03
N LEU A 48 -21.72 -3.23 5.92
CA LEU A 48 -21.56 -2.55 7.21
C LEU A 48 -21.09 -1.10 7.09
N LEU A 49 -20.30 -0.80 6.06
CA LEU A 49 -19.70 0.52 5.84
C LEU A 49 -20.57 1.46 4.98
N ILE A 50 -21.76 1.03 4.50
CA ILE A 50 -22.66 1.89 3.72
C ILE A 50 -22.91 3.25 4.39
N PRO A 51 -23.28 3.33 5.70
CA PRO A 51 -23.50 4.63 6.35
C PRO A 51 -22.24 5.52 6.33
N LEU A 52 -21.06 4.94 6.58
CA LEU A 52 -19.81 5.66 6.54
C LEU A 52 -19.49 6.18 5.13
N PHE A 53 -19.74 5.38 4.09
CA PHE A 53 -19.54 5.79 2.70
C PHE A 53 -20.41 6.99 2.34
N ILE A 54 -21.67 7.01 2.80
CA ILE A 54 -22.59 8.14 2.57
C ILE A 54 -22.08 9.41 3.26
N ILE A 55 -21.70 9.31 4.54
CA ILE A 55 -21.17 10.45 5.32
C ILE A 55 -19.92 11.02 4.66
N VAL A 56 -18.95 10.16 4.29
CA VAL A 56 -17.70 10.58 3.64
C VAL A 56 -17.99 11.19 2.26
N ALA A 57 -18.91 10.62 1.50
CA ALA A 57 -19.28 11.16 0.18
C ALA A 57 -19.87 12.57 0.29
N ILE A 58 -20.76 12.81 1.26
CA ILE A 58 -21.34 14.14 1.53
C ILE A 58 -20.23 15.10 1.96
N ALA A 59 -19.38 14.70 2.91
CA ALA A 59 -18.27 15.54 3.40
C ALA A 59 -17.32 15.97 2.27
N ILE A 60 -16.96 15.05 1.37
CA ILE A 60 -16.11 15.36 0.19
C ILE A 60 -16.81 16.35 -0.74
N LYS A 61 -18.12 16.23 -0.94
CA LYS A 61 -18.88 17.14 -1.82
C LYS A 61 -19.00 18.55 -1.24
N ILE A 62 -19.12 18.67 0.09
CA ILE A 62 -19.14 19.96 0.79
C ILE A 62 -17.77 20.63 0.75
N ASP A 63 -16.69 19.85 0.99
CA ASP A 63 -15.31 20.36 1.09
C ASP A 63 -14.76 20.83 -0.27
N SER A 64 -15.08 20.16 -1.37
CA SER A 64 -14.55 20.49 -2.70
C SER A 64 -15.45 20.05 -3.86
N LYS A 65 -15.52 20.88 -4.92
CA LYS A 65 -16.25 20.53 -6.16
C LYS A 65 -15.59 19.35 -6.87
N GLY A 66 -16.39 18.45 -7.46
CA GLY A 66 -15.92 17.33 -8.28
C GLY A 66 -16.45 15.95 -7.84
N PRO A 67 -15.92 14.83 -8.37
CA PRO A 67 -16.38 13.48 -8.06
C PRO A 67 -16.03 13.05 -6.64
N VAL A 68 -16.82 12.15 -6.03
CA VAL A 68 -16.54 11.56 -4.71
C VAL A 68 -15.37 10.58 -4.78
N PHE A 69 -15.32 9.80 -5.85
CA PHE A 69 -14.30 8.77 -6.03
C PHE A 69 -13.20 9.25 -6.97
N PHE A 70 -11.97 8.91 -6.60
CA PHE A 70 -10.79 9.00 -7.43
C PHE A 70 -10.47 7.63 -8.01
N LYS A 71 -10.18 7.56 -9.31
CA LYS A 71 -9.87 6.34 -10.05
C LYS A 71 -8.51 6.48 -10.70
N HIS A 72 -7.65 5.49 -10.51
CA HIS A 72 -6.32 5.48 -11.12
C HIS A 72 -5.93 4.07 -11.57
N LYS A 73 -5.06 3.99 -12.58
CA LYS A 73 -4.55 2.71 -13.08
C LYS A 73 -3.43 2.20 -12.20
N ARG A 74 -3.47 0.90 -11.90
CA ARG A 74 -2.47 0.20 -11.10
C ARG A 74 -2.16 -1.16 -11.71
N ILE A 75 -0.94 -1.67 -11.46
CA ILE A 75 -0.54 -3.02 -11.87
C ILE A 75 -1.07 -4.03 -10.85
N GLY A 76 -1.78 -5.03 -11.38
CA GLY A 76 -2.37 -6.11 -10.61
C GLY A 76 -1.80 -7.48 -10.98
N LYS A 77 -2.58 -8.53 -10.69
CA LYS A 77 -2.22 -9.91 -10.99
C LYS A 77 -1.89 -10.10 -12.48
N ASN A 78 -0.87 -10.93 -12.76
CA ASN A 78 -0.34 -11.23 -14.09
C ASN A 78 0.20 -9.97 -14.83
N GLY A 79 0.62 -8.93 -14.10
CA GLY A 79 1.11 -7.67 -14.67
C GLY A 79 0.04 -6.84 -15.39
N LYS A 80 -1.24 -7.23 -15.29
CA LYS A 80 -2.34 -6.53 -15.97
C LYS A 80 -2.78 -5.31 -15.18
N GLU A 81 -3.02 -4.22 -15.89
CA GLU A 81 -3.57 -3.02 -15.27
C GLU A 81 -5.03 -3.20 -14.87
N PHE A 82 -5.39 -2.62 -13.74
CA PHE A 82 -6.77 -2.48 -13.30
C PHE A 82 -7.03 -1.07 -12.76
N THR A 83 -8.30 -0.69 -12.69
CA THR A 83 -8.71 0.58 -12.10
C THR A 83 -8.86 0.40 -10.59
N CYS A 84 -7.98 1.03 -9.81
CA CYS A 84 -8.08 1.14 -8.37
C CYS A 84 -8.95 2.34 -8.01
N ILE A 85 -9.80 2.21 -6.99
CA ILE A 85 -10.79 3.22 -6.59
C ILE A 85 -10.50 3.65 -5.16
N LYS A 86 -10.45 4.97 -4.93
CA LYS A 86 -10.32 5.58 -3.60
C LYS A 86 -11.35 6.69 -3.43
N PHE A 87 -11.60 7.13 -2.20
CA PHE A 87 -12.22 8.43 -1.99
C PHE A 87 -11.26 9.53 -2.42
N ARG A 88 -11.80 10.60 -3.00
CA ARG A 88 -11.01 11.76 -3.38
C ARG A 88 -10.56 12.52 -2.14
N SER A 89 -9.28 12.63 -1.94
CA SER A 89 -8.62 13.36 -0.84
C SER A 89 -7.87 14.60 -1.29
N MET A 90 -7.77 14.82 -2.61
CA MET A 90 -7.07 15.95 -3.22
C MET A 90 -7.99 16.75 -4.14
N ALA A 91 -7.66 18.01 -4.35
CA ALA A 91 -8.36 18.88 -5.29
C ALA A 91 -8.28 18.33 -6.74
N VAL A 92 -9.27 18.65 -7.57
CA VAL A 92 -9.36 18.11 -8.94
C VAL A 92 -8.20 18.56 -9.84
N ASN A 93 -7.60 19.71 -9.56
CA ASN A 93 -6.45 20.24 -10.29
C ASN A 93 -5.09 19.67 -9.84
N ALA A 94 -5.07 18.74 -8.87
CA ALA A 94 -3.85 18.05 -8.49
C ALA A 94 -3.38 17.12 -9.62
N ARG A 95 -2.08 17.06 -9.85
CA ARG A 95 -1.48 16.11 -10.81
C ARG A 95 -1.53 14.70 -10.24
N HIS A 96 -2.02 13.73 -11.00
CA HIS A 96 -2.24 12.35 -10.55
C HIS A 96 -1.34 11.34 -11.26
N ASP A 97 -0.52 11.80 -12.18
CA ASP A 97 0.38 11.05 -13.05
C ASP A 97 1.78 10.85 -12.47
N ILE A 98 2.09 11.54 -11.37
CA ILE A 98 3.39 11.54 -10.72
C ILE A 98 3.32 10.68 -9.44
N ALA A 99 4.39 9.94 -9.14
CA ALA A 99 4.51 9.21 -7.88
C ALA A 99 4.56 10.19 -6.70
N GLY A 100 3.94 9.83 -5.55
CA GLY A 100 3.78 10.74 -4.42
C GLY A 100 5.08 11.36 -3.90
N TYR A 101 6.22 10.67 -4.05
CA TYR A 101 7.55 11.16 -3.66
C TYR A 101 8.17 12.16 -4.65
N GLU A 102 7.65 12.26 -5.88
CA GLU A 102 8.07 13.22 -6.90
C GLU A 102 7.26 14.52 -6.86
N TYR A 103 6.25 14.58 -6.02
CA TYR A 103 5.43 15.77 -5.81
C TYR A 103 6.17 16.73 -4.87
N GLY A 104 6.43 17.96 -5.30
CA GLY A 104 7.05 18.98 -4.44
C GLY A 104 6.21 19.25 -3.18
N ASP A 105 5.21 20.12 -3.21
CA ASP A 105 4.30 20.36 -2.08
C ASP A 105 2.95 19.65 -2.28
N VAL A 106 2.91 18.35 -1.99
CA VAL A 106 1.67 17.53 -2.04
C VAL A 106 0.60 18.08 -1.11
N ASN A 107 1.01 18.68 0.03
CA ASN A 107 0.09 19.10 1.08
C ASN A 107 -0.82 20.25 0.64
N SER A 108 -0.38 21.10 -0.30
CA SER A 108 -1.17 22.22 -0.82
C SER A 108 -2.41 21.79 -1.60
N TYR A 109 -2.40 20.56 -2.15
CA TYR A 109 -3.54 20.02 -2.92
C TYR A 109 -4.48 19.15 -2.09
N ILE A 110 -4.11 18.78 -0.86
CA ILE A 110 -4.95 17.94 0.00
C ILE A 110 -6.05 18.77 0.62
N THR A 111 -7.31 18.35 0.43
CA THR A 111 -8.47 19.05 0.98
C THR A 111 -8.57 18.84 2.50
N LYS A 112 -9.40 19.63 3.22
CA LYS A 112 -9.55 19.51 4.69
C LYS A 112 -10.09 18.13 5.07
N VAL A 113 -11.15 17.67 4.41
CA VAL A 113 -11.69 16.31 4.57
C VAL A 113 -10.66 15.29 4.10
N GLY A 114 -9.92 15.59 3.03
CA GLY A 114 -8.84 14.77 2.50
C GLY A 114 -7.77 14.45 3.54
N LYS A 115 -7.33 15.44 4.33
CA LYS A 115 -6.36 15.23 5.43
C LYS A 115 -6.87 14.21 6.46
N PHE A 116 -8.14 14.33 6.84
CA PHE A 116 -8.75 13.42 7.81
C PHE A 116 -8.87 12.00 7.28
N ILE A 117 -9.43 11.81 6.06
CA ILE A 117 -9.65 10.47 5.50
C ILE A 117 -8.34 9.76 5.15
N ARG A 118 -7.27 10.51 4.78
CA ARG A 118 -5.92 9.95 4.59
C ARG A 118 -5.30 9.53 5.92
N LYS A 119 -5.37 10.39 6.94
CA LYS A 119 -4.84 10.08 8.28
C LYS A 119 -5.48 8.82 8.89
N THR A 120 -6.75 8.57 8.60
CA THR A 120 -7.51 7.41 9.08
C THR A 120 -7.53 6.25 8.10
N SER A 121 -6.89 6.37 6.93
CA SER A 121 -6.93 5.40 5.82
C SER A 121 -8.35 5.10 5.31
N ILE A 122 -9.34 5.93 5.64
CA ILE A 122 -10.73 5.81 5.15
C ILE A 122 -10.77 6.01 3.63
N ASP A 123 -9.85 6.81 3.08
CA ASP A 123 -9.75 7.03 1.63
C ASP A 123 -9.51 5.74 0.83
N GLU A 124 -8.98 4.70 1.44
CA GLU A 124 -8.71 3.41 0.78
C GLU A 124 -9.88 2.42 0.85
N LEU A 125 -10.91 2.66 1.66
CA LEU A 125 -12.06 1.75 1.80
C LEU A 125 -12.77 1.42 0.47
N PRO A 126 -12.88 2.32 -0.53
CA PRO A 126 -13.48 1.94 -1.82
C PRO A 126 -12.71 0.86 -2.59
N GLN A 127 -11.47 0.52 -2.20
CA GLN A 127 -10.76 -0.62 -2.77
C GLN A 127 -11.46 -1.96 -2.47
N LEU A 128 -12.37 -2.02 -1.49
CA LEU A 128 -13.24 -3.17 -1.27
C LEU A 128 -14.07 -3.54 -2.52
N PHE A 129 -14.46 -2.57 -3.36
CA PHE A 129 -15.07 -2.87 -4.67
C PHE A 129 -14.10 -3.60 -5.60
N CYS A 130 -12.79 -3.29 -5.52
CA CYS A 130 -11.78 -4.01 -6.29
C CYS A 130 -11.59 -5.45 -5.77
N MET A 131 -11.82 -5.70 -4.48
CA MET A 131 -11.82 -7.06 -3.92
C MET A 131 -13.02 -7.87 -4.40
N LEU A 132 -14.24 -7.30 -4.41
CA LEU A 132 -15.43 -7.97 -4.95
C LEU A 132 -15.27 -8.39 -6.41
N THR A 133 -14.58 -7.56 -7.21
CA THR A 133 -14.31 -7.88 -8.62
C THR A 133 -13.09 -8.79 -8.81
N GLY A 134 -12.48 -9.29 -7.72
CA GLY A 134 -11.32 -10.16 -7.77
C GLY A 134 -10.03 -9.50 -8.29
N LYS A 135 -9.98 -8.18 -8.36
CA LYS A 135 -8.79 -7.41 -8.77
C LYS A 135 -7.79 -7.22 -7.64
N MET A 136 -8.28 -7.15 -6.40
CA MET A 136 -7.49 -7.01 -5.19
C MET A 136 -7.81 -8.09 -4.16
N SER A 137 -7.01 -8.14 -3.13
CA SER A 137 -7.11 -8.96 -1.92
C SER A 137 -7.05 -8.05 -0.69
N LEU A 138 -7.45 -8.53 0.47
CA LEU A 138 -7.23 -7.80 1.72
C LEU A 138 -5.73 -7.64 1.99
N ILE A 139 -4.98 -8.76 1.92
CA ILE A 139 -3.53 -8.79 2.14
C ILE A 139 -2.83 -9.22 0.85
N GLY A 140 -1.79 -8.47 0.47
CA GLY A 140 -0.98 -8.69 -0.73
C GLY A 140 0.08 -7.60 -0.87
N TYR A 141 0.77 -7.53 -2.00
CA TYR A 141 1.65 -6.39 -2.28
C TYR A 141 0.83 -5.14 -2.61
N ARG A 142 1.33 -3.95 -2.25
CA ARG A 142 0.63 -2.69 -2.61
C ARG A 142 0.72 -2.46 -4.12
N PRO A 143 -0.40 -2.23 -4.82
CA PRO A 143 -0.39 -2.08 -6.28
C PRO A 143 0.36 -0.81 -6.69
N SER A 144 1.34 -0.97 -7.57
CA SER A 144 2.20 0.08 -8.13
C SER A 144 1.58 0.76 -9.35
N GLN A 145 2.09 1.93 -9.71
CA GLN A 145 1.83 2.55 -11.02
C GLN A 145 2.76 1.96 -12.08
N ARG A 146 2.39 2.10 -13.35
CA ARG A 146 3.26 1.68 -14.46
C ARG A 146 4.56 2.51 -14.51
N SER A 147 4.52 3.77 -14.09
CA SER A 147 5.67 4.66 -14.00
C SER A 147 6.71 4.23 -12.97
N GLU A 148 6.35 3.42 -11.96
CA GLU A 148 7.28 2.88 -10.95
C GLU A 148 8.09 1.71 -11.55
N ILE A 149 8.93 2.00 -12.58
CA ILE A 149 9.61 1.00 -13.42
C ILE A 149 10.54 0.11 -12.58
N GLU A 150 11.37 0.69 -11.73
CA GLU A 150 12.32 -0.04 -10.90
C GLU A 150 11.62 -1.05 -9.98
N LEU A 151 10.58 -0.61 -9.26
CA LEU A 151 9.77 -1.48 -8.40
C LEU A 151 9.10 -2.60 -9.20
N ASN A 152 8.55 -2.26 -10.37
CA ASN A 152 7.86 -3.23 -11.20
C ASN A 152 8.81 -4.30 -11.75
N THR A 153 9.99 -3.89 -12.21
CA THR A 153 11.05 -4.80 -12.69
C THR A 153 11.55 -5.72 -11.58
N ALA A 154 11.80 -5.17 -10.39
CA ALA A 154 12.21 -5.96 -9.24
C ALA A 154 11.14 -6.96 -8.80
N ARG A 155 9.86 -6.60 -8.80
CA ARG A 155 8.74 -7.51 -8.51
C ARG A 155 8.56 -8.60 -9.56
N GLU A 156 8.83 -8.28 -10.83
CA GLU A 156 8.76 -9.24 -11.92
C GLU A 156 9.85 -10.31 -11.80
N SER A 157 11.07 -9.93 -11.41
CA SER A 157 12.17 -10.88 -11.17
C SER A 157 11.84 -11.90 -10.06
N TYR A 158 11.07 -11.50 -9.04
CA TYR A 158 10.54 -12.38 -7.99
C TYR A 158 9.26 -13.13 -8.38
N ASN A 159 8.72 -12.92 -9.59
CA ASN A 159 7.42 -13.46 -10.01
C ASN A 159 6.24 -13.05 -9.10
N MET A 160 6.30 -11.82 -8.58
CA MET A 160 5.33 -11.32 -7.60
C MET A 160 3.90 -11.26 -8.15
N TYR A 161 3.74 -11.04 -9.45
CA TYR A 161 2.44 -10.85 -10.09
C TYR A 161 1.58 -12.12 -10.22
N GLN A 162 2.03 -13.27 -9.74
CA GLN A 162 1.21 -14.48 -9.67
C GLN A 162 0.11 -14.42 -8.61
N ILE A 163 0.18 -13.48 -7.64
CA ILE A 163 -0.87 -13.21 -6.65
C ILE A 163 -1.56 -11.87 -6.92
N ARG A 164 -2.64 -11.57 -6.21
CA ARG A 164 -3.34 -10.29 -6.30
C ARG A 164 -2.66 -9.24 -5.41
N PRO A 165 -2.68 -7.96 -5.80
CA PRO A 165 -2.31 -6.88 -4.91
C PRO A 165 -3.27 -6.78 -3.72
N GLY A 166 -2.79 -6.26 -2.60
CA GLY A 166 -3.54 -6.09 -1.36
C GLY A 166 -3.85 -4.64 -1.02
N ILE A 167 -4.86 -4.45 -0.16
CA ILE A 167 -5.10 -3.18 0.54
C ILE A 167 -3.97 -2.96 1.55
N SER A 168 -3.58 -4.01 2.28
CA SER A 168 -2.39 -4.04 3.14
C SER A 168 -1.42 -5.15 2.71
N GLY A 169 -0.19 -5.12 3.23
CA GLY A 169 0.83 -6.10 2.90
C GLY A 169 2.07 -6.00 3.76
N TRP A 170 2.97 -6.97 3.62
CA TRP A 170 4.16 -7.11 4.46
C TRP A 170 5.09 -5.89 4.40
N ALA A 171 5.35 -5.36 3.21
CA ALA A 171 6.13 -4.15 3.04
C ALA A 171 5.49 -2.94 3.74
N GLN A 172 4.16 -2.81 3.69
CA GLN A 172 3.43 -1.69 4.28
C GLN A 172 3.49 -1.72 5.82
N VAL A 173 3.41 -2.93 6.44
CA VAL A 173 3.45 -3.04 7.90
C VAL A 173 4.86 -3.03 8.48
N ASN A 174 5.92 -3.16 7.66
CA ASN A 174 7.31 -3.18 8.15
C ASN A 174 8.13 -1.94 7.79
N GLY A 175 7.63 -1.03 6.96
CA GLY A 175 8.42 0.16 6.62
C GLY A 175 7.81 1.02 5.51
N ARG A 176 6.54 1.39 5.65
CA ARG A 176 5.78 2.11 4.61
C ARG A 176 6.54 3.31 4.04
N ASP A 177 7.08 4.17 4.90
CA ASP A 177 7.67 5.44 4.49
C ASP A 177 9.15 5.26 4.06
N VAL A 178 9.91 4.48 4.82
CA VAL A 178 11.32 4.18 4.49
C VAL A 178 11.43 3.42 3.16
N LEU A 179 10.51 2.47 2.91
CA LEU A 179 10.51 1.67 1.69
C LEU A 179 9.90 2.41 0.47
N ALA A 180 9.29 3.57 0.67
CA ALA A 180 8.75 4.36 -0.44
C ALA A 180 9.85 4.87 -1.38
N SER A 181 10.98 5.28 -0.82
CA SER A 181 12.17 5.76 -1.56
C SER A 181 13.16 4.63 -1.96
N HIS A 182 12.89 3.36 -1.59
CA HIS A 182 13.76 2.22 -1.87
C HIS A 182 12.99 1.09 -2.60
N PRO A 183 12.74 1.23 -3.91
CA PRO A 183 11.90 0.32 -4.68
C PRO A 183 12.35 -1.14 -4.64
N THR A 184 13.66 -1.39 -4.75
CA THR A 184 14.24 -2.73 -4.71
C THR A 184 14.09 -3.39 -3.33
N GLU A 185 14.32 -2.66 -2.25
CA GLU A 185 14.07 -3.16 -0.89
C GLU A 185 12.59 -3.49 -0.67
N LYS A 186 11.71 -2.60 -1.12
CA LYS A 186 10.27 -2.83 -1.08
C LYS A 186 9.87 -4.12 -1.79
N ALA A 187 10.46 -4.39 -2.96
CA ALA A 187 10.23 -5.62 -3.70
C ALA A 187 10.70 -6.87 -2.93
N LYS A 188 11.81 -6.80 -2.17
CA LYS A 188 12.27 -7.89 -1.29
C LYS A 188 11.25 -8.19 -0.18
N TYR A 189 10.69 -7.16 0.48
CA TYR A 189 9.63 -7.37 1.48
C TYR A 189 8.38 -8.01 0.85
N ASP A 190 8.00 -7.59 -0.36
CA ASP A 190 6.90 -8.20 -1.07
C ASP A 190 7.21 -9.66 -1.47
N ALA A 191 8.47 -9.96 -1.85
CA ALA A 191 8.93 -11.31 -2.16
C ALA A 191 8.89 -12.23 -0.92
N TYR A 192 9.30 -11.72 0.25
CA TYR A 192 9.15 -12.45 1.52
C TYR A 192 7.69 -12.89 1.75
N TYR A 193 6.73 -11.97 1.53
CA TYR A 193 5.32 -12.32 1.63
C TYR A 193 4.92 -13.42 0.65
N LEU A 194 5.41 -13.38 -0.58
CA LEU A 194 5.12 -14.40 -1.60
C LEU A 194 5.68 -15.76 -1.20
N GLU A 195 6.89 -15.80 -0.68
CA GLU A 195 7.55 -17.03 -0.25
C GLU A 195 6.82 -17.69 0.92
N HIS A 196 6.42 -16.89 1.91
CA HIS A 196 5.72 -17.34 3.12
C HIS A 196 4.18 -17.23 2.98
N PHE A 197 3.67 -17.18 1.75
CA PHE A 197 2.26 -16.99 1.44
C PHE A 197 1.37 -18.01 2.14
N SER A 198 0.66 -17.60 3.19
CA SER A 198 -0.14 -18.46 4.07
C SER A 198 -1.21 -17.67 4.81
N LEU A 199 -2.25 -18.37 5.30
CA LEU A 199 -3.29 -17.79 6.14
C LEU A 199 -2.71 -17.16 7.43
N TRP A 200 -1.72 -17.82 8.04
CA TRP A 200 -1.11 -17.33 9.27
C TRP A 200 -0.40 -15.98 9.08
N LEU A 201 0.33 -15.84 7.97
CA LEU A 201 0.98 -14.58 7.64
C LEU A 201 -0.05 -13.47 7.32
N ASP A 202 -1.15 -13.81 6.66
CA ASP A 202 -2.24 -12.87 6.40
C ASP A 202 -2.87 -12.36 7.71
N ILE A 203 -3.14 -13.26 8.66
CA ILE A 203 -3.66 -12.90 9.99
C ILE A 203 -2.66 -11.99 10.72
N LYS A 204 -1.37 -12.33 10.71
CA LYS A 204 -0.33 -11.51 11.32
C LYS A 204 -0.31 -10.09 10.73
N ILE A 205 -0.30 -9.97 9.40
CA ILE A 205 -0.30 -8.68 8.70
C ILE A 205 -1.58 -7.89 9.02
N PHE A 206 -2.73 -8.55 9.09
CA PHE A 206 -4.01 -7.92 9.43
C PHE A 206 -3.94 -7.22 10.80
N PHE A 207 -3.49 -7.93 11.84
CA PHE A 207 -3.37 -7.34 13.17
C PHE A 207 -2.29 -6.24 13.22
N MET A 208 -1.16 -6.41 12.55
CA MET A 208 -0.15 -5.37 12.44
C MET A 208 -0.69 -4.12 11.74
N THR A 209 -1.55 -4.29 10.72
CA THR A 209 -2.21 -3.17 10.03
C THR A 209 -3.12 -2.40 10.97
N ILE A 210 -3.95 -3.11 11.75
CA ILE A 210 -4.83 -2.48 12.76
C ILE A 210 -4.00 -1.65 13.74
N ILE A 211 -2.94 -2.22 14.30
CA ILE A 211 -2.06 -1.52 15.26
C ILE A 211 -1.46 -0.24 14.62
N LYS A 212 -1.00 -0.32 13.37
CA LYS A 212 -0.43 0.85 12.67
C LYS A 212 -1.46 1.94 12.39
N VAL A 213 -2.67 1.56 11.98
CA VAL A 213 -3.75 2.54 11.75
C VAL A 213 -4.09 3.28 13.06
N PHE A 214 -4.16 2.58 14.20
CA PHE A 214 -4.41 3.21 15.50
C PHE A 214 -3.24 4.05 16.00
N LYS A 215 -2.00 3.66 15.74
CA LYS A 215 -0.81 4.43 16.13
C LYS A 215 -0.55 5.64 15.23
N HIS A 216 -1.29 5.79 14.12
CA HIS A 216 -1.08 6.82 13.10
C HIS A 216 0.34 6.80 12.52
N ASP A 217 1.05 5.68 12.60
CA ASP A 217 2.38 5.51 12.03
C ASP A 217 2.29 5.44 10.48
N GLY A 218 2.92 6.37 9.80
CA GLY A 218 3.13 6.29 8.35
C GLY A 218 2.11 7.01 7.47
N VAL A 219 1.69 8.23 7.81
CA VAL A 219 0.82 9.07 6.98
C VAL A 219 1.53 10.32 6.45
N GLU A 220 2.85 10.41 6.56
CA GLU A 220 3.65 11.46 5.92
C GLU A 220 4.03 11.05 4.49
N GLU A 221 3.06 11.02 3.56
CA GLU A 221 3.38 10.97 2.13
C GLU A 221 3.95 12.34 1.71
N GLY A 222 5.18 12.38 1.23
CA GLY A 222 5.78 13.55 0.57
C GLY A 222 6.86 14.30 1.37
N VAL A 223 7.26 13.87 2.54
CA VAL A 223 8.43 14.43 3.22
C VAL A 223 9.61 13.48 3.04
N ILE A 224 10.48 13.78 2.05
CA ILE A 224 11.83 13.23 2.05
C ILE A 224 12.52 13.92 3.23
N LYS A 225 12.73 13.20 4.34
CA LYS A 225 13.72 13.63 5.33
C LYS A 225 15.08 13.48 4.65
N ASN A 226 15.61 14.59 4.17
CA ASN A 226 17.01 14.67 3.76
C ASN A 226 17.85 14.55 5.04
N ASP A 227 18.29 13.36 5.37
CA ASP A 227 19.27 13.10 6.45
C ASP A 227 20.63 13.79 6.19
N ASP A 228 20.81 14.40 5.01
CA ASP A 228 22.02 15.14 4.63
C ASP A 228 22.13 16.52 5.31
N ASN A 229 21.06 17.05 5.90
CA ASN A 229 21.10 18.37 6.55
C ASN A 229 21.56 18.34 8.03
N GLU A 230 21.65 17.19 8.67
CA GLU A 230 22.21 17.12 10.03
C GLU A 230 23.73 17.04 10.00
N LYS A 231 24.33 16.38 9.01
CA LYS A 231 25.80 16.30 8.88
C LYS A 231 26.49 17.61 8.48
N SER A 232 25.77 18.52 7.81
CA SER A 232 26.32 19.83 7.44
C SER A 232 26.28 20.86 8.56
N LYS A 233 25.48 20.64 9.62
CA LYS A 233 25.45 21.55 10.79
C LYS A 233 26.47 21.21 11.86
N GLU A 234 26.94 19.96 11.93
CA GLU A 234 28.02 19.56 12.82
C GLU A 234 29.40 19.96 12.28
N ALA A 235 29.59 20.06 10.96
CA ALA A 235 30.84 20.45 10.34
C ALA A 235 31.11 21.95 10.30
N THR A 236 30.19 22.79 10.78
CA THR A 236 30.35 24.28 10.78
C THR A 236 30.57 24.85 12.18
N ASN A 237 30.65 24.01 13.21
CA ASN A 237 30.85 24.40 14.62
C ASN A 237 32.16 23.84 15.22
N GLU A 238 33.15 23.46 14.39
CA GLU A 238 34.54 23.20 14.81
C GLU A 238 35.48 24.30 14.33
#